data_5b41c46b640487415e309e4c39574ad6
#
_entry.id   5b41c46b640487415e309e4c39574ad6
#
_cell.length_a   1.000
_cell.length_b   1.000
_cell.length_c   1.000
_cell.angle_alpha   90.00
_cell.angle_beta   90.00
_cell.angle_gamma   90.00
#
_symmetry.space_group_name_H-M   'P 1'
#
loop_
_entity.id
_entity.type
_entity.pdbx_description
1 polymer ?
#
loop_
_entity_poly.entity_id
_entity_poly.type
_entity_poly.pdbx_seq_one_letter_code
_entity_poly.pdbx_strand_id
1 'polypeptide(L)'
;SSDLSHYLQLLELAAAACDEPCFGLKLGSQQSMSTVGLIGAYMSRQPTILDALNVAQKYIYLHAEGIVLNLALYGQNSCEVRFVRLSDEKQEFVQKAQLAVCLVNKVMKELVGPKWRADKVCLRQSPVSEHTALFAKVLGCEVEFNADTDAIYFSSAFLTYKPKLNDAILDTLIADQLEMQRINKLPDEMLHIESAMKMLLATGDCSKENT
;
A
#
# COMPACT_ATOMS: atom_id res chain seq x y z
N SER A 1 19.48 -7.36 4.09
CA SER A 1 19.29 -5.99 4.61
C SER A 1 19.64 -4.89 3.60
N SER A 2 20.51 -5.12 2.61
CA SER A 2 20.86 -4.11 1.59
C SER A 2 19.75 -3.86 0.56
N ASP A 3 19.00 -4.88 0.16
CA ASP A 3 18.03 -4.79 -0.93
C ASP A 3 16.76 -4.02 -0.53
N LEU A 4 16.33 -4.12 0.73
CA LEU A 4 15.17 -3.40 1.24
C LEU A 4 15.43 -1.89 1.31
N SER A 5 16.57 -1.49 1.84
CA SER A 5 16.93 -0.08 1.94
C SER A 5 17.03 0.54 0.54
N HIS A 6 17.47 -0.22 -0.46
CA HIS A 6 17.50 0.20 -1.87
C HIS A 6 16.08 0.42 -2.43
N TYR A 7 15.12 -0.48 -2.16
CA TYR A 7 13.75 -0.30 -2.66
C TYR A 7 13.07 0.92 -2.03
N LEU A 8 13.22 1.11 -0.72
CA LEU A 8 12.64 2.26 -0.02
C LEU A 8 13.27 3.58 -0.49
N GLN A 9 14.59 3.59 -0.68
CA GLN A 9 15.31 4.72 -1.26
C GLN A 9 14.88 4.99 -2.70
N LEU A 10 14.58 3.95 -3.48
CA LEU A 10 14.14 4.08 -4.87
C LEU A 10 12.80 4.82 -4.98
N LEU A 11 11.85 4.57 -4.08
CA LEU A 11 10.58 5.32 -4.03
C LEU A 11 10.80 6.81 -3.73
N GLU A 12 11.65 7.14 -2.76
CA GLU A 12 11.98 8.51 -2.42
C GLU A 12 12.74 9.21 -3.57
N LEU A 13 13.68 8.50 -4.20
CA LEU A 13 14.43 9.01 -5.36
C LEU A 13 13.52 9.22 -6.57
N ALA A 14 12.59 8.33 -6.83
CA ALA A 14 11.61 8.47 -7.90
C ALA A 14 10.69 9.67 -7.68
N ALA A 15 10.21 9.87 -6.45
CA ALA A 15 9.42 11.04 -6.09
C ALA A 15 10.19 12.35 -6.31
N ALA A 16 11.45 12.39 -5.91
CA ALA A 16 12.31 13.55 -6.09
C ALA A 16 12.63 13.80 -7.58
N ALA A 17 12.93 12.75 -8.34
CA ALA A 17 13.26 12.86 -9.76
C ALA A 17 12.07 13.34 -10.61
N CYS A 18 10.84 12.95 -10.21
CA CYS A 18 9.60 13.38 -10.87
C CYS A 18 9.05 14.69 -10.31
N ASP A 19 9.68 15.27 -9.29
CA ASP A 19 9.11 16.42 -8.54
C ASP A 19 7.68 16.15 -8.06
N GLU A 20 7.45 14.92 -7.57
CA GLU A 20 6.12 14.43 -7.21
C GLU A 20 6.06 14.04 -5.73
N PRO A 21 5.66 14.98 -4.85
CA PRO A 21 5.61 14.72 -3.41
C PRO A 21 4.54 13.72 -2.99
N CYS A 22 3.57 13.43 -3.87
CA CYS A 22 2.50 12.45 -3.66
C CYS A 22 2.71 11.15 -4.45
N PHE A 23 3.96 10.83 -4.79
CA PHE A 23 4.30 9.67 -5.61
C PHE A 23 3.76 8.36 -5.02
N GLY A 24 4.00 8.10 -3.74
CA GLY A 24 3.52 6.90 -3.06
C GLY A 24 2.00 6.81 -3.01
N LEU A 25 1.32 7.94 -2.80
CA LEU A 25 -0.14 8.00 -2.81
C LEU A 25 -0.71 7.66 -4.20
N LYS A 26 -0.16 8.27 -5.25
CA LYS A 26 -0.58 8.01 -6.63
C LYS A 26 -0.31 6.58 -7.05
N LEU A 27 0.84 6.03 -6.73
CA LEU A 27 1.18 4.64 -6.98
C LEU A 27 0.23 3.70 -6.25
N GLY A 28 -0.02 3.93 -4.96
CA GLY A 28 -0.94 3.13 -4.15
C GLY A 28 -2.39 3.19 -4.67
N SER A 29 -2.82 4.32 -5.23
CA SER A 29 -4.17 4.46 -5.80
C SER A 29 -4.41 3.57 -7.02
N GLN A 30 -3.36 3.15 -7.70
CA GLN A 30 -3.40 2.26 -8.86
C GLN A 30 -3.26 0.78 -8.48
N GLN A 31 -2.93 0.48 -7.23
CA GLN A 31 -2.80 -0.88 -6.74
C GLN A 31 -4.15 -1.46 -6.29
N SER A 32 -4.17 -2.76 -6.08
CA SER A 32 -5.35 -3.51 -5.64
C SER A 32 -4.92 -4.65 -4.71
N MET A 33 -5.90 -5.46 -4.26
CA MET A 33 -5.63 -6.67 -3.48
C MET A 33 -4.72 -7.65 -4.22
N SER A 34 -4.76 -7.70 -5.57
CA SER A 34 -3.88 -8.52 -6.38
C SER A 34 -2.40 -8.16 -6.19
N THR A 35 -2.09 -6.92 -5.83
CA THR A 35 -0.73 -6.46 -5.55
C THR A 35 -0.09 -7.23 -4.39
N VAL A 36 -0.87 -7.64 -3.39
CA VAL A 36 -0.40 -8.45 -2.26
C VAL A 36 -0.50 -9.96 -2.51
N GLY A 37 -0.83 -10.37 -3.72
CA GLY A 37 -0.73 -11.73 -4.23
C GLY A 37 -1.43 -12.79 -3.38
N LEU A 38 -0.70 -13.82 -2.96
CA LEU A 38 -1.22 -14.93 -2.16
C LEU A 38 -1.82 -14.47 -0.83
N ILE A 39 -1.29 -13.43 -0.22
CA ILE A 39 -1.83 -12.85 1.01
C ILE A 39 -3.24 -12.33 0.75
N GLY A 40 -3.43 -11.56 -0.33
CA GLY A 40 -4.74 -11.04 -0.73
C GLY A 40 -5.75 -12.15 -1.04
N ALA A 41 -5.32 -13.20 -1.75
CA ALA A 41 -6.17 -14.36 -2.03
C ALA A 41 -6.59 -15.06 -0.73
N TYR A 42 -5.67 -15.24 0.21
CA TYR A 42 -5.97 -15.86 1.50
C TYR A 42 -6.87 -14.99 2.38
N MET A 43 -6.65 -13.67 2.39
CA MET A 43 -7.53 -12.71 3.08
C MET A 43 -8.98 -12.80 2.60
N SER A 44 -9.19 -12.88 1.29
CA SER A 44 -10.54 -12.91 0.69
C SER A 44 -11.34 -14.18 1.04
N ARG A 45 -10.67 -15.24 1.47
CA ARG A 45 -11.26 -16.53 1.85
C ARG A 45 -11.50 -16.69 3.33
N GLN A 46 -11.18 -15.69 4.13
CA GLN A 46 -11.39 -15.75 5.57
C GLN A 46 -12.87 -15.61 5.93
N PRO A 47 -13.30 -16.12 7.10
CA PRO A 47 -14.69 -16.01 7.56
C PRO A 47 -15.13 -14.57 7.82
N THR A 48 -14.22 -13.75 8.35
CA THR A 48 -14.49 -12.36 8.72
C THR A 48 -13.37 -11.42 8.30
N ILE A 49 -13.66 -10.12 8.26
CA ILE A 49 -12.65 -9.07 8.05
C ILE A 49 -11.58 -9.11 9.16
N LEU A 50 -11.97 -9.40 10.40
CA LEU A 50 -11.00 -9.57 11.49
C LEU A 50 -9.99 -10.67 11.16
N ASP A 51 -10.47 -11.82 10.70
CA ASP A 51 -9.59 -12.94 10.31
C ASP A 51 -8.72 -12.56 9.12
N ALA A 52 -9.26 -11.84 8.14
CA ALA A 52 -8.50 -11.33 6.99
C ALA A 52 -7.38 -10.38 7.43
N LEU A 53 -7.66 -9.45 8.35
CA LEU A 53 -6.65 -8.55 8.89
C LEU A 53 -5.59 -9.28 9.73
N ASN A 54 -5.97 -10.32 10.46
CA ASN A 54 -5.01 -11.18 11.16
C ASN A 54 -4.08 -11.91 10.18
N VAL A 55 -4.57 -12.34 9.01
CA VAL A 55 -3.74 -12.89 7.93
C VAL A 55 -2.75 -11.83 7.44
N ALA A 56 -3.21 -10.62 7.15
CA ALA A 56 -2.33 -9.53 6.74
C ALA A 56 -1.27 -9.24 7.80
N GLN A 57 -1.66 -9.11 9.07
CA GLN A 57 -0.75 -8.85 10.19
C GLN A 57 0.33 -9.95 10.31
N LYS A 58 -0.05 -11.19 10.06
CA LYS A 58 0.87 -12.34 10.17
C LYS A 58 1.85 -12.46 9.01
N TYR A 59 1.43 -12.13 7.80
CA TYR A 59 2.18 -12.49 6.58
C TYR A 59 2.68 -11.31 5.75
N ILE A 60 2.26 -10.06 6.04
CA ILE A 60 2.61 -8.91 5.19
C ILE A 60 4.13 -8.70 5.07
N TYR A 61 4.91 -9.11 6.05
CA TYR A 61 6.37 -9.01 6.00
C TYR A 61 7.00 -9.81 4.85
N LEU A 62 6.30 -10.83 4.34
CA LEU A 62 6.73 -11.58 3.17
C LEU A 62 6.61 -10.77 1.87
N HIS A 63 5.72 -9.79 1.86
CA HIS A 63 5.48 -8.90 0.71
C HIS A 63 6.22 -7.58 0.84
N ALA A 64 6.29 -7.03 2.03
CA ALA A 64 6.89 -5.74 2.34
C ALA A 64 7.84 -5.87 3.52
N GLU A 65 9.10 -6.20 3.24
CA GLU A 65 10.12 -6.31 4.26
C GLU A 65 10.23 -5.01 5.09
N GLY A 66 10.51 -5.16 6.38
CA GLY A 66 10.73 -4.03 7.28
C GLY A 66 9.48 -3.28 7.73
N ILE A 67 8.29 -3.70 7.30
CA ILE A 67 7.01 -3.14 7.76
C ILE A 67 6.15 -4.25 8.35
N VAL A 68 5.58 -4.01 9.51
CA VAL A 68 4.53 -4.84 10.10
C VAL A 68 3.27 -4.01 10.27
N LEU A 69 2.14 -4.68 10.14
CA LEU A 69 0.84 -4.13 10.49
C LEU A 69 0.51 -4.53 11.92
N ASN A 70 -0.05 -3.60 12.67
CA ASN A 70 -0.58 -3.85 14.00
C ASN A 70 -2.04 -3.40 14.06
N LEU A 71 -2.94 -4.37 14.21
CA LEU A 71 -4.36 -4.12 14.41
C LEU A 71 -4.64 -4.00 15.91
N ALA A 72 -5.29 -2.92 16.30
CA ALA A 72 -5.74 -2.70 17.66
C ALA A 72 -7.14 -2.08 17.70
N LEU A 73 -7.86 -2.33 18.78
CA LEU A 73 -9.07 -1.57 19.09
C LEU A 73 -8.67 -0.18 19.56
N TYR A 74 -9.40 0.83 19.11
CA TYR A 74 -9.23 2.23 19.47
C TYR A 74 -10.53 2.79 19.99
N GLY A 75 -10.60 3.02 21.31
CA GLY A 75 -11.86 3.38 21.94
C GLY A 75 -12.88 2.23 21.92
N GLN A 76 -14.16 2.58 21.92
CA GLN A 76 -15.24 1.57 22.03
C GLN A 76 -15.68 0.99 20.66
N ASN A 77 -15.62 1.80 19.61
CA ASN A 77 -16.22 1.44 18.31
C ASN A 77 -15.29 1.63 17.12
N SER A 78 -14.01 1.82 17.35
CA SER A 78 -13.02 2.06 16.32
C SER A 78 -11.90 1.03 16.35
N CYS A 79 -11.28 0.83 15.20
CA CYS A 79 -10.07 0.06 15.03
C CYS A 79 -8.97 0.93 14.44
N GLU A 80 -7.75 0.61 14.80
CA GLU A 80 -6.55 1.19 14.24
C GLU A 80 -5.74 0.08 13.54
N VAL A 81 -5.35 0.30 12.29
CA VAL A 81 -4.28 -0.44 11.65
C VAL A 81 -3.08 0.47 11.54
N ARG A 82 -2.08 0.19 12.34
CA ARG A 82 -0.84 0.95 12.44
C ARG A 82 0.26 0.28 11.63
N PHE A 83 1.04 1.09 10.92
CA PHE A 83 2.23 0.66 10.20
C PHE A 83 3.45 0.89 11.09
N VAL A 84 4.12 -0.20 11.46
CA VAL A 84 5.30 -0.17 12.33
C VAL A 84 6.52 -0.56 11.52
N ARG A 85 7.57 0.25 11.63
CA ARG A 85 8.88 -0.09 11.04
C ARG A 85 9.68 -0.97 11.98
N LEU A 86 10.38 -1.92 11.41
CA LEU A 86 11.28 -2.81 12.14
C LEU A 86 12.74 -2.30 12.20
N SER A 87 13.05 -1.20 11.53
CA SER A 87 14.39 -0.62 11.52
C SER A 87 14.50 0.61 12.41
N ASP A 88 15.61 0.74 13.13
CA ASP A 88 15.97 1.92 13.95
C ASP A 88 16.49 3.10 13.10
N GLU A 89 16.45 3.01 11.79
CA GLU A 89 16.91 4.06 10.91
C GLU A 89 16.05 5.32 11.10
N LYS A 90 16.70 6.44 11.39
CA LYS A 90 16.07 7.75 11.57
C LYS A 90 15.47 8.32 10.28
N GLN A 91 15.69 7.65 9.15
CA GLN A 91 15.22 8.12 7.85
C GLN A 91 13.71 7.91 7.74
N GLU A 92 12.99 8.97 7.49
CA GLU A 92 11.55 8.91 7.20
C GLU A 92 11.34 8.47 5.75
N PHE A 93 10.58 7.40 5.56
CA PHE A 93 10.16 6.94 4.24
C PHE A 93 8.74 7.40 3.96
N VAL A 94 8.60 8.66 3.59
CA VAL A 94 7.33 9.34 3.34
C VAL A 94 6.53 8.64 2.25
N GLN A 95 7.17 8.30 1.13
CA GLN A 95 6.49 7.69 -0.01
C GLN A 95 6.00 6.26 0.32
N LYS A 96 6.75 5.53 1.12
CA LYS A 96 6.33 4.20 1.58
C LYS A 96 5.12 4.25 2.50
N ALA A 97 5.05 5.24 3.39
CA ALA A 97 3.89 5.43 4.25
C ALA A 97 2.64 5.78 3.44
N GLN A 98 2.76 6.68 2.47
CA GLN A 98 1.68 7.01 1.54
C GLN A 98 1.18 5.78 0.78
N LEU A 99 2.10 5.01 0.21
CA LEU A 99 1.80 3.77 -0.50
C LEU A 99 1.08 2.76 0.40
N ALA A 100 1.57 2.56 1.62
CA ALA A 100 1.03 1.58 2.55
C ALA A 100 -0.41 1.91 2.99
N VAL A 101 -0.68 3.15 3.40
CA VAL A 101 -2.04 3.55 3.81
C VAL A 101 -3.02 3.48 2.64
N CYS A 102 -2.57 3.86 1.45
CA CYS A 102 -3.40 3.82 0.26
C CYS A 102 -3.72 2.37 -0.14
N LEU A 103 -2.73 1.48 -0.13
CA LEU A 103 -2.93 0.06 -0.45
C LEU A 103 -3.87 -0.62 0.53
N VAL A 104 -3.69 -0.41 1.85
CA VAL A 104 -4.61 -0.98 2.85
C VAL A 104 -6.03 -0.46 2.66
N ASN A 105 -6.20 0.84 2.39
CA ASN A 105 -7.52 1.40 2.11
C ASN A 105 -8.17 0.74 0.88
N LYS A 106 -7.40 0.52 -0.18
CA LYS A 106 -7.87 -0.17 -1.40
C LYS A 106 -8.25 -1.63 -1.13
N VAL A 107 -7.41 -2.36 -0.42
CA VAL A 107 -7.67 -3.75 -0.02
C VAL A 107 -8.93 -3.85 0.82
N MET A 108 -9.10 -2.99 1.81
CA MET A 108 -10.31 -2.96 2.64
C MET A 108 -11.57 -2.64 1.82
N LYS A 109 -11.46 -1.74 0.85
CA LYS A 109 -12.58 -1.44 -0.06
C LYS A 109 -12.97 -2.65 -0.90
N GLU A 110 -12.02 -3.44 -1.36
CA GLU A 110 -12.29 -4.67 -2.11
C GLU A 110 -12.90 -5.76 -1.22
N LEU A 111 -12.40 -5.94 0.01
CA LEU A 111 -12.90 -6.93 0.96
C LEU A 111 -14.29 -6.62 1.50
N VAL A 112 -14.55 -5.37 1.87
CA VAL A 112 -15.81 -4.91 2.47
C VAL A 112 -16.83 -4.51 1.41
N GLY A 113 -16.37 -3.93 0.30
CA GLY A 113 -17.21 -3.43 -0.78
C GLY A 113 -17.68 -1.97 -0.59
N PRO A 114 -18.80 -1.57 -1.22
CA PRO A 114 -19.23 -0.16 -1.31
C PRO A 114 -19.48 0.54 0.02
N LYS A 115 -19.73 -0.22 1.09
CA LYS A 115 -19.92 0.32 2.43
C LYS A 115 -18.63 0.75 3.10
N TRP A 116 -17.47 0.32 2.57
CA TRP A 116 -16.19 0.68 3.17
C TRP A 116 -15.95 2.18 3.13
N ARG A 117 -15.58 2.68 4.29
CA ARG A 117 -15.05 4.01 4.49
C ARG A 117 -14.14 4.00 5.71
N ALA A 118 -12.92 4.50 5.55
CA ALA A 118 -12.08 4.84 6.69
C ALA A 118 -12.64 6.10 7.38
N ASP A 119 -12.49 6.16 8.68
CA ASP A 119 -12.87 7.36 9.47
C ASP A 119 -11.81 8.44 9.28
N LYS A 120 -10.54 8.08 9.40
CA LYS A 120 -9.39 8.95 9.14
C LYS A 120 -8.12 8.16 8.84
N VAL A 121 -7.18 8.84 8.24
CA VAL A 121 -5.79 8.39 8.08
C VAL A 121 -4.88 9.37 8.78
N CYS A 122 -3.91 8.86 9.54
CA CYS A 122 -2.85 9.62 10.17
C CYS A 122 -1.54 9.36 9.45
N LEU A 123 -0.78 10.41 9.15
CA LEU A 123 0.55 10.35 8.55
C LEU A 123 1.54 11.17 9.37
N ARG A 124 2.70 10.62 9.60
CA ARG A 124 3.80 11.30 10.32
C ARG A 124 4.37 12.47 9.53
N GLN A 125 4.31 12.39 8.20
CA GLN A 125 4.81 13.44 7.32
C GLN A 125 4.12 14.77 7.56
N SER A 126 4.83 15.85 7.22
CA SER A 126 4.25 17.19 7.15
C SER A 126 3.27 17.32 5.98
N PRO A 127 2.26 18.17 6.08
CA PRO A 127 1.35 18.41 4.97
C PRO A 127 2.08 19.01 3.76
N VAL A 128 1.74 18.52 2.58
CA VAL A 128 2.16 19.12 1.32
C VAL A 128 1.10 20.14 0.93
N SER A 129 1.34 21.42 1.17
CA SER A 129 0.33 22.48 1.22
C SER A 129 -0.59 22.57 0.00
N GLU A 130 -0.09 22.29 -1.19
CA GLU A 130 -0.86 22.32 -2.43
C GLU A 130 -1.57 20.99 -2.75
N HIS A 131 -1.28 19.90 -2.01
CA HIS A 131 -1.72 18.54 -2.31
C HIS A 131 -2.55 17.89 -1.19
N THR A 132 -2.83 18.57 -0.09
CA THR A 132 -3.62 18.02 1.01
C THR A 132 -5.00 17.53 0.57
N ALA A 133 -5.64 18.27 -0.33
CA ALA A 133 -6.93 17.89 -0.89
C ALA A 133 -6.86 16.59 -1.72
N LEU A 134 -5.72 16.29 -2.36
CA LEU A 134 -5.52 15.06 -3.11
C LEU A 134 -5.52 13.85 -2.18
N PHE A 135 -4.89 13.94 -1.00
CA PHE A 135 -4.91 12.87 0.00
C PHE A 135 -6.32 12.53 0.44
N ALA A 136 -7.11 13.53 0.81
CA ALA A 136 -8.50 13.33 1.21
C ALA A 136 -9.36 12.74 0.07
N LYS A 137 -9.14 13.19 -1.16
CA LYS A 137 -9.83 12.67 -2.35
C LYS A 137 -9.50 11.20 -2.62
N VAL A 138 -8.22 10.84 -2.59
CA VAL A 138 -7.75 9.48 -2.89
C VAL A 138 -8.16 8.52 -1.80
N LEU A 139 -8.01 8.89 -0.53
CA LEU A 139 -8.30 8.05 0.62
C LEU A 139 -9.79 8.04 1.00
N GLY A 140 -10.55 9.04 0.59
CA GLY A 140 -11.98 9.15 0.84
C GLY A 140 -12.33 9.46 2.31
N CYS A 141 -11.40 10.02 3.06
CA CYS A 141 -11.56 10.36 4.48
C CYS A 141 -10.70 11.56 4.86
N GLU A 142 -10.83 12.01 6.11
CA GLU A 142 -9.96 13.01 6.69
C GLU A 142 -8.52 12.47 6.81
N VAL A 143 -7.54 13.33 6.59
CA VAL A 143 -6.12 13.01 6.73
C VAL A 143 -5.47 13.98 7.71
N GLU A 144 -4.91 13.42 8.79
CA GLU A 144 -4.15 14.13 9.81
C GLU A 144 -2.66 13.99 9.52
N PHE A 145 -1.98 15.11 9.29
CA PHE A 145 -0.53 15.18 9.10
C PHE A 145 0.17 15.54 10.41
N ASN A 146 1.49 15.38 10.44
CA ASN A 146 2.32 15.54 11.65
C ASN A 146 1.85 14.68 12.82
N ALA A 147 1.29 13.52 12.54
CA ALA A 147 0.84 12.57 13.53
C ALA A 147 2.02 11.79 14.12
N ASP A 148 1.82 11.14 15.27
CA ASP A 148 2.84 10.30 15.90
C ASP A 148 3.07 8.98 15.16
N THR A 149 2.10 8.55 14.37
CA THR A 149 2.13 7.26 13.66
C THR A 149 1.52 7.37 12.28
N ASP A 150 1.93 6.44 11.39
CA ASP A 150 1.22 6.20 10.14
C ASP A 150 0.15 5.13 10.41
N ALA A 151 -1.12 5.47 10.26
CA ALA A 151 -2.22 4.58 10.60
C ALA A 151 -3.52 4.89 9.85
N ILE A 152 -4.38 3.89 9.72
CA ILE A 152 -5.75 4.03 9.23
C ILE A 152 -6.73 3.64 10.33
N TYR A 153 -7.77 4.44 10.52
CA TYR A 153 -8.82 4.25 11.50
C TYR A 153 -10.15 3.99 10.83
N PHE A 154 -10.92 3.07 11.36
CA PHE A 154 -12.23 2.70 10.83
C PHE A 154 -13.14 2.08 11.91
N SER A 155 -14.44 2.01 11.62
CA SER A 155 -15.41 1.42 12.54
C SER A 155 -15.12 -0.07 12.79
N SER A 156 -15.14 -0.48 14.06
CA SER A 156 -15.02 -1.88 14.46
C SER A 156 -16.17 -2.75 13.95
N ALA A 157 -17.30 -2.15 13.56
CA ALA A 157 -18.42 -2.89 12.97
C ALA A 157 -18.03 -3.65 11.69
N PHE A 158 -17.04 -3.17 10.93
CA PHE A 158 -16.56 -3.87 9.75
C PHE A 158 -15.86 -5.20 10.05
N LEU A 159 -15.35 -5.39 11.26
CA LEU A 159 -14.58 -6.60 11.63
C LEU A 159 -15.40 -7.88 11.50
N THR A 160 -16.70 -7.82 11.68
CA THR A 160 -17.62 -8.98 11.59
C THR A 160 -18.13 -9.24 10.18
N TYR A 161 -17.85 -8.36 9.22
CA TYR A 161 -18.28 -8.56 7.84
C TYR A 161 -17.53 -9.74 7.22
N LYS A 162 -18.24 -10.46 6.34
CA LYS A 162 -17.62 -11.50 5.51
C LYS A 162 -16.88 -10.82 4.35
N PRO A 163 -15.59 -11.14 4.14
CA PRO A 163 -14.85 -10.66 2.97
C PRO A 163 -15.53 -11.03 1.67
N LYS A 164 -15.52 -10.12 0.72
CA LYS A 164 -15.97 -10.41 -0.64
C LYS A 164 -14.93 -11.27 -1.34
N LEU A 165 -15.36 -12.38 -1.92
CA LEU A 165 -14.55 -13.20 -2.82
C LEU A 165 -14.31 -12.43 -4.11
N ASN A 166 -13.05 -12.44 -4.54
CA ASN A 166 -12.67 -11.89 -5.83
C ASN A 166 -11.94 -12.97 -6.65
N ASP A 167 -12.66 -13.61 -7.57
CA ASP A 167 -12.11 -14.68 -8.42
C ASP A 167 -11.03 -14.15 -9.39
N ALA A 168 -11.07 -12.85 -9.71
CA ALA A 168 -10.05 -12.20 -10.54
C ALA A 168 -8.63 -12.26 -9.90
N ILE A 169 -8.54 -12.45 -8.56
CA ILE A 169 -7.25 -12.66 -7.90
C ILE A 169 -6.57 -13.94 -8.39
N LEU A 170 -7.32 -15.01 -8.67
CA LEU A 170 -6.75 -16.25 -9.18
C LEU A 170 -6.14 -16.06 -10.55
N ASP A 171 -6.82 -15.35 -11.44
CA ASP A 171 -6.30 -15.05 -12.78
C ASP A 171 -5.02 -14.20 -12.69
N THR A 172 -5.01 -13.22 -11.80
CA THR A 172 -3.83 -12.39 -11.55
C THR A 172 -2.67 -13.23 -11.00
N LEU A 173 -2.94 -14.12 -10.04
CA LEU A 173 -1.91 -15.00 -9.47
C LEU A 173 -1.31 -15.95 -10.51
N ILE A 174 -2.14 -16.48 -11.41
CA ILE A 174 -1.66 -17.33 -12.51
C ILE A 174 -0.79 -16.50 -13.46
N ALA A 175 -1.24 -15.31 -13.84
CA ALA A 175 -0.49 -14.40 -14.71
C ALA A 175 0.85 -14.00 -14.07
N ASP A 176 0.86 -13.63 -12.79
CA ASP A 176 2.07 -13.28 -12.04
C ASP A 176 3.05 -14.46 -11.96
N GLN A 177 2.54 -15.67 -11.74
CA GLN A 177 3.38 -16.88 -11.70
C GLN A 177 4.02 -17.18 -13.05
N LEU A 178 3.26 -17.02 -14.14
CA LEU A 178 3.80 -17.18 -15.49
C LEU A 178 4.85 -16.11 -15.81
N GLU A 179 4.59 -14.87 -15.39
CA GLU A 179 5.54 -13.77 -15.57
C GLU A 179 6.83 -13.98 -14.76
N MET A 180 6.76 -14.46 -13.53
CA MET A 180 7.93 -14.83 -12.74
C MET A 180 8.75 -15.93 -13.42
N GLN A 181 8.09 -16.94 -14.01
CA GLN A 181 8.79 -17.98 -14.78
C GLN A 181 9.47 -17.41 -16.03
N ARG A 182 8.81 -16.46 -16.70
CA ARG A 182 9.38 -15.75 -17.86
C ARG A 182 10.62 -14.96 -17.46
N ILE A 183 10.52 -14.17 -16.39
CA ILE A 183 11.59 -13.33 -15.85
C ILE A 183 12.81 -14.14 -15.44
N ASN A 184 12.62 -15.29 -14.79
CA ASN A 184 13.72 -16.18 -14.36
C ASN A 184 14.54 -16.74 -15.54
N LYS A 185 14.06 -16.61 -16.76
CA LYS A 185 14.74 -17.01 -17.99
C LYS A 185 15.36 -15.85 -18.77
N LEU A 186 15.15 -14.59 -18.30
CA LEU A 186 15.73 -13.39 -18.94
C LEU A 186 17.08 -13.04 -18.32
N PRO A 187 18.00 -12.44 -19.11
CA PRO A 187 19.22 -11.85 -18.57
C PRO A 187 18.93 -10.72 -17.57
N ASP A 188 19.75 -10.61 -16.51
CA ASP A 188 19.56 -9.62 -15.41
C ASP A 188 19.46 -8.17 -15.90
N GLU A 189 20.21 -7.80 -16.93
CA GLU A 189 20.19 -6.45 -17.52
C GLU A 189 18.81 -6.07 -18.06
N MET A 190 18.08 -7.01 -18.67
CA MET A 190 16.71 -6.75 -19.17
C MET A 190 15.69 -6.61 -18.05
N LEU A 191 15.90 -7.28 -16.92
CA LEU A 191 15.04 -7.17 -15.74
C LEU A 191 15.05 -5.77 -15.13
N HIS A 192 16.23 -5.16 -15.03
CA HIS A 192 16.38 -3.80 -14.51
C HIS A 192 15.68 -2.77 -15.41
N ILE A 193 15.81 -2.90 -16.72
CA ILE A 193 15.16 -2.01 -17.69
C ILE A 193 13.63 -2.14 -17.62
N GLU A 194 13.09 -3.35 -17.60
CA GLU A 194 11.64 -3.58 -17.50
C GLU A 194 11.07 -3.05 -16.18
N SER A 195 11.76 -3.25 -15.06
CA SER A 195 11.33 -2.74 -13.76
C SER A 195 11.28 -1.21 -13.72
N ALA A 196 12.29 -0.56 -14.27
CA ALA A 196 12.32 0.90 -14.37
C ALA A 196 11.20 1.43 -15.28
N MET A 197 10.95 0.79 -16.41
CA MET A 197 9.87 1.17 -17.33
C MET A 197 8.48 0.98 -16.69
N LYS A 198 8.25 -0.12 -15.96
CA LYS A 198 6.98 -0.36 -15.25
C LYS A 198 6.72 0.68 -14.19
N MET A 199 7.75 1.08 -13.43
CA MET A 199 7.61 2.16 -12.44
C MET A 199 7.25 3.49 -13.10
N LEU A 200 7.89 3.86 -14.19
CA LEU A 200 7.61 5.08 -14.93
C LEU A 200 6.19 5.09 -15.52
N LEU A 201 5.74 3.97 -16.06
CA LEU A 201 4.38 3.84 -16.62
C LEU A 201 3.31 3.85 -15.54
N ALA A 202 3.56 3.24 -14.38
CA ALA A 202 2.61 3.19 -13.26
C ALA A 202 2.38 4.56 -12.62
N THR A 203 3.34 5.47 -12.71
CA THR A 203 3.23 6.81 -12.11
C THR A 203 2.58 7.85 -13.03
N GLY A 204 2.33 7.51 -14.29
CA GLY A 204 1.86 8.46 -15.30
C GLY A 204 2.85 9.62 -15.49
N ASP A 205 3.13 9.93 -16.71
CA ASP A 205 3.92 11.05 -17.20
C ASP A 205 4.88 11.77 -16.21
N CYS A 206 6.09 11.24 -16.08
CA CYS A 206 7.25 12.04 -15.70
C CYS A 206 7.79 12.85 -16.92
N SER A 207 7.00 13.03 -17.96
CA SER A 207 7.38 13.85 -19.10
C SER A 207 7.37 15.32 -18.67
N LYS A 208 8.56 15.87 -18.43
CA LYS A 208 8.76 17.30 -18.55
C LYS A 208 8.49 17.64 -20.03
N GLU A 209 7.40 18.32 -20.30
CA GLU A 209 7.29 19.07 -21.52
C GLU A 209 8.48 20.05 -21.55
N ASN A 210 9.46 19.72 -22.36
CA ASN A 210 10.50 20.66 -22.73
C ASN A 210 9.84 21.73 -23.61
N THR A 211 9.57 22.87 -23.03
CA THR A 211 9.44 24.13 -23.75
C THR A 211 10.82 24.76 -23.87
#